data_272e8cfe2347407d391f08abce601124
#
_entry.id   272e8cfe2347407d391f08abce601124
#
_cell.length_a   1.000
_cell.length_b   1.000
_cell.length_c   1.000
_cell.angle_alpha   90.00
_cell.angle_beta   90.00
_cell.angle_gamma   90.00
#
_symmetry.space_group_name_H-M   'P 1'
#
loop_
_entity.id
_entity.type
_entity.pdbx_description
1 polymer ?
#
loop_
_entity_poly.entity_id
_entity_poly.type
_entity_poly.pdbx_seq_one_letter_code
_entity_poly.pdbx_strand_id
1 'polypeptide(L)'
;IPTHVHLDHAGGTGRLMQLCPNATLIVHPKGLQHMLDPSKLQAGATAVYGEDAFARDFGDLLPVPEERAIAASDLQTFALGERQLQFIDTPGHANHHGCIFDHASGYLYTGDTFGLGYREFREGGRGPLLVATTTPVAFDPEAWFSSLEHMFALSPGACCLTHYGRIDRPENYLDMLRQSIQAHVAIALAEEARAPEGRDARLRSEVDRLLVDAGVAHSGLPPARVREIFAGDIELNAQGLAIWLARRAKSRS
;
A
#
# COMPACT_ATOMS: atom_id res chain seq x y z
N ILE A 1 -7.82 -13.57 3.06
CA ILE A 1 -7.71 -12.27 3.75
C ILE A 1 -6.90 -11.33 2.86
N PRO A 2 -7.47 -10.36 2.13
CA PRO A 2 -6.71 -9.31 1.49
C PRO A 2 -6.26 -8.28 2.55
N THR A 3 -5.08 -7.71 2.37
CA THR A 3 -4.58 -6.65 3.28
C THR A 3 -5.39 -5.37 3.13
N HIS A 4 -5.80 -5.05 1.92
CA HIS A 4 -6.64 -3.90 1.60
C HIS A 4 -7.32 -4.09 0.24
N VAL A 5 -8.21 -3.16 -0.15
CA VAL A 5 -9.05 -3.35 -1.34
C VAL A 5 -8.59 -2.58 -2.58
N HIS A 6 -7.30 -2.23 -2.68
CA HIS A 6 -6.75 -1.85 -3.98
C HIS A 6 -6.79 -3.06 -4.93
N LEU A 7 -6.90 -2.81 -6.23
CA LEU A 7 -7.26 -3.86 -7.20
C LEU A 7 -6.21 -4.95 -7.37
N ASP A 8 -4.95 -4.60 -7.28
CA ASP A 8 -3.81 -5.52 -7.33
C ASP A 8 -3.72 -6.44 -6.10
N HIS A 9 -4.46 -6.13 -5.01
CA HIS A 9 -4.57 -6.96 -3.81
C HIS A 9 -5.91 -7.69 -3.72
N ALA A 10 -7.00 -7.07 -4.09
CA ALA A 10 -8.34 -7.59 -3.86
C ALA A 10 -9.19 -7.75 -5.13
N GLY A 11 -8.76 -7.28 -6.29
CA GLY A 11 -9.55 -7.36 -7.53
C GLY A 11 -9.98 -8.76 -7.92
N GLY A 12 -9.14 -9.76 -7.67
CA GLY A 12 -9.44 -11.17 -7.92
C GLY A 12 -10.26 -11.89 -6.84
N THR A 13 -10.61 -11.20 -5.72
CA THR A 13 -11.24 -11.84 -4.56
C THR A 13 -12.57 -12.49 -4.90
N GLY A 14 -13.47 -11.81 -5.61
CA GLY A 14 -14.77 -12.38 -6.00
C GLY A 14 -14.62 -13.63 -6.84
N ARG A 15 -13.68 -13.64 -7.79
CA ARG A 15 -13.40 -14.83 -8.60
C ARG A 15 -12.82 -15.97 -7.77
N LEU A 16 -11.91 -15.68 -6.85
CA LEU A 16 -11.35 -16.67 -5.93
C LEU A 16 -12.45 -17.28 -5.05
N MET A 17 -13.37 -16.47 -4.54
CA MET A 17 -14.49 -16.94 -3.72
C MET A 17 -15.45 -17.87 -4.49
N GLN A 18 -15.63 -17.67 -5.81
CA GLN A 18 -16.38 -18.60 -6.65
C GLN A 18 -15.67 -19.95 -6.79
N LEU A 19 -14.34 -19.92 -6.96
CA LEU A 19 -13.52 -21.14 -7.12
C LEU A 19 -13.32 -21.90 -5.80
N CYS A 20 -13.48 -21.22 -4.66
CA CYS A 20 -13.32 -21.78 -3.33
C CYS A 20 -14.64 -21.69 -2.55
N PRO A 21 -15.63 -22.60 -2.79
CA PRO A 21 -16.97 -22.48 -2.24
C PRO A 21 -17.03 -22.52 -0.70
N ASN A 22 -16.04 -23.12 -0.05
CA ASN A 22 -15.95 -23.23 1.41
C ASN A 22 -15.11 -22.11 2.06
N ALA A 23 -14.54 -21.18 1.26
CA ALA A 23 -13.76 -20.08 1.82
C ALA A 23 -14.66 -18.99 2.39
N THR A 24 -14.19 -18.34 3.43
CA THR A 24 -14.76 -17.11 4.01
C THR A 24 -13.81 -15.94 3.74
N LEU A 25 -14.33 -14.85 3.22
CA LEU A 25 -13.58 -13.60 3.09
C LEU A 25 -13.49 -12.92 4.45
N ILE A 26 -12.27 -12.57 4.86
CA ILE A 26 -12.02 -11.68 6.00
C ILE A 26 -11.41 -10.40 5.43
N VAL A 27 -12.01 -9.25 5.72
CA VAL A 27 -11.62 -7.98 5.12
C VAL A 27 -11.75 -6.84 6.14
N HIS A 28 -10.95 -5.78 5.97
CA HIS A 28 -11.07 -4.56 6.77
C HIS A 28 -12.52 -4.00 6.69
N PRO A 29 -13.12 -3.51 7.80
CA PRO A 29 -14.51 -3.04 7.81
C PRO A 29 -14.84 -2.00 6.73
N LYS A 30 -13.94 -1.03 6.50
CA LYS A 30 -14.12 -0.01 5.45
C LYS A 30 -13.96 -0.56 4.03
N GLY A 31 -13.38 -1.76 3.87
CA GLY A 31 -13.25 -2.45 2.60
C GLY A 31 -14.42 -3.37 2.27
N LEU A 32 -15.20 -3.80 3.29
CA LEU A 32 -16.26 -4.79 3.14
C LEU A 32 -17.24 -4.43 2.03
N GLN A 33 -17.80 -3.21 2.05
CA GLN A 33 -18.78 -2.79 1.05
C GLN A 33 -18.26 -2.84 -0.38
N HIS A 34 -16.95 -2.60 -0.59
CA HIS A 34 -16.32 -2.71 -1.90
C HIS A 34 -16.21 -4.16 -2.38
N MET A 35 -16.19 -5.12 -1.47
CA MET A 35 -16.17 -6.55 -1.82
C MET A 35 -17.58 -7.08 -2.08
N LEU A 36 -18.59 -6.57 -1.38
CA LEU A 36 -19.99 -6.93 -1.58
C LEU A 36 -20.56 -6.30 -2.86
N ASP A 37 -20.20 -5.05 -3.13
CA ASP A 37 -20.55 -4.31 -4.34
C ASP A 37 -19.31 -3.57 -4.88
N PRO A 38 -18.60 -4.15 -5.85
CA PRO A 38 -17.38 -3.56 -6.38
C PRO A 38 -17.58 -2.41 -7.37
N SER A 39 -18.83 -2.00 -7.66
CA SER A 39 -19.15 -0.99 -8.68
C SER A 39 -18.44 0.35 -8.46
N LYS A 40 -18.39 0.83 -7.21
CA LYS A 40 -17.66 2.07 -6.86
C LYS A 40 -16.15 1.93 -6.96
N LEU A 41 -15.63 0.75 -6.59
CA LEU A 41 -14.20 0.45 -6.71
C LEU A 41 -13.80 0.42 -8.18
N GLN A 42 -14.60 -0.25 -9.02
CA GLN A 42 -14.41 -0.29 -10.46
C GLN A 42 -14.44 1.12 -11.07
N ALA A 43 -15.47 1.93 -10.77
CA ALA A 43 -15.58 3.28 -11.28
C ALA A 43 -14.38 4.16 -10.87
N GLY A 44 -13.95 4.07 -9.60
CA GLY A 44 -12.78 4.80 -9.10
C GLY A 44 -11.48 4.41 -9.78
N ALA A 45 -11.24 3.11 -9.95
CA ALA A 45 -10.05 2.60 -10.62
C ALA A 45 -10.06 2.93 -12.12
N THR A 46 -11.20 2.81 -12.80
CA THR A 46 -11.34 3.21 -14.21
C THR A 46 -11.01 4.70 -14.40
N ALA A 47 -11.39 5.55 -13.45
CA ALA A 47 -11.05 6.97 -13.50
C ALA A 47 -9.53 7.24 -13.36
N VAL A 48 -8.80 6.37 -12.66
CA VAL A 48 -7.33 6.48 -12.48
C VAL A 48 -6.57 5.88 -13.66
N TYR A 49 -6.94 4.66 -14.08
CA TYR A 49 -6.18 3.89 -15.07
C TYR A 49 -6.69 4.07 -16.52
N GLY A 50 -7.94 4.50 -16.70
CA GLY A 50 -8.65 4.52 -17.98
C GLY A 50 -9.33 3.17 -18.29
N GLU A 51 -10.35 3.21 -19.17
CA GLU A 51 -11.18 2.03 -19.49
C GLU A 51 -10.38 0.88 -20.10
N ASP A 52 -9.52 1.17 -21.07
CA ASP A 52 -8.74 0.15 -21.80
C ASP A 52 -7.74 -0.55 -20.87
N ALA A 53 -7.03 0.20 -20.03
CA ALA A 53 -6.08 -0.36 -19.07
C ALA A 53 -6.80 -1.14 -17.99
N PHE A 54 -7.92 -0.63 -17.47
CA PHE A 54 -8.74 -1.35 -16.50
C PHE A 54 -9.22 -2.69 -17.05
N ALA A 55 -9.81 -2.71 -18.24
CA ALA A 55 -10.33 -3.93 -18.86
C ALA A 55 -9.24 -4.97 -19.13
N ARG A 56 -8.05 -4.51 -19.55
CA ARG A 56 -6.91 -5.38 -19.83
C ARG A 56 -6.31 -6.00 -18.57
N ASP A 57 -6.14 -5.21 -17.51
CA ASP A 57 -5.33 -5.58 -16.34
C ASP A 57 -6.16 -6.18 -15.19
N PHE A 58 -7.42 -5.78 -15.05
CA PHE A 58 -8.29 -6.18 -13.95
C PHE A 58 -9.53 -6.95 -14.37
N GLY A 59 -10.04 -6.71 -15.57
CA GLY A 59 -11.25 -7.36 -16.08
C GLY A 59 -12.49 -7.06 -15.23
N ASP A 60 -13.39 -8.05 -15.07
CA ASP A 60 -14.62 -7.91 -14.30
C ASP A 60 -14.37 -8.14 -12.82
N LEU A 61 -14.72 -7.16 -11.99
CA LEU A 61 -14.74 -7.31 -10.54
C LEU A 61 -16.03 -8.00 -10.12
N LEU A 62 -15.91 -9.14 -9.47
CA LEU A 62 -17.06 -9.94 -9.05
C LEU A 62 -17.40 -9.69 -7.57
N PRO A 63 -18.68 -9.55 -7.21
CA PRO A 63 -19.10 -9.39 -5.83
C PRO A 63 -18.86 -10.67 -5.02
N VAL A 64 -18.65 -10.50 -3.71
CA VAL A 64 -18.61 -11.59 -2.73
C VAL A 64 -19.96 -11.66 -2.03
N PRO A 65 -20.59 -12.84 -1.86
CA PRO A 65 -21.81 -13.00 -1.08
C PRO A 65 -21.61 -12.53 0.37
N GLU A 66 -22.56 -11.75 0.90
CA GLU A 66 -22.44 -11.14 2.24
C GLU A 66 -22.30 -12.20 3.34
N GLU A 67 -23.02 -13.31 3.23
CA GLU A 67 -22.96 -14.44 4.19
C GLU A 67 -21.59 -15.15 4.22
N ARG A 68 -20.72 -14.82 3.29
CA ARG A 68 -19.35 -15.36 3.18
C ARG A 68 -18.27 -14.33 3.47
N ALA A 69 -18.64 -13.16 3.99
CA ALA A 69 -17.73 -12.07 4.27
C ALA A 69 -17.80 -11.66 5.75
N ILE A 70 -16.64 -11.45 6.36
CA ILE A 70 -16.48 -10.99 7.75
C ILE A 70 -15.68 -9.70 7.75
N ALA A 71 -16.23 -8.66 8.38
CA ALA A 71 -15.48 -7.45 8.71
C ALA A 71 -14.58 -7.75 9.93
N ALA A 72 -13.26 -7.66 9.76
CA ALA A 72 -12.30 -7.89 10.82
C ALA A 72 -12.18 -6.70 11.75
N SER A 73 -12.25 -6.93 13.06
CA SER A 73 -11.86 -5.93 14.06
C SER A 73 -10.36 -5.94 14.28
N ASP A 74 -9.81 -4.81 14.75
CA ASP A 74 -8.41 -4.76 15.14
C ASP A 74 -8.10 -5.82 16.22
N LEU A 75 -6.94 -6.46 16.10
CA LEU A 75 -6.46 -7.55 16.93
C LEU A 75 -7.32 -8.83 16.91
N GLN A 76 -8.35 -8.90 16.08
CA GLN A 76 -9.18 -10.09 15.96
C GLN A 76 -8.37 -11.26 15.38
N THR A 77 -8.55 -12.44 16.00
CA THR A 77 -7.83 -13.65 15.60
C THR A 77 -8.76 -14.60 14.82
N PHE A 78 -8.22 -15.21 13.79
CA PHE A 78 -8.90 -16.20 12.94
C PHE A 78 -8.10 -17.48 12.86
N ALA A 79 -8.79 -18.62 12.94
CA ALA A 79 -8.16 -19.92 12.77
C ALA A 79 -8.05 -20.29 11.28
N LEU A 80 -6.87 -20.77 10.86
CA LEU A 80 -6.65 -21.40 9.56
C LEU A 80 -5.97 -22.75 9.78
N GLY A 81 -6.76 -23.81 9.89
CA GLY A 81 -6.29 -25.10 10.38
C GLY A 81 -5.75 -24.94 11.82
N GLU A 82 -4.51 -25.32 12.05
CA GLU A 82 -3.83 -25.17 13.34
C GLU A 82 -3.19 -23.79 13.56
N ARG A 83 -3.22 -22.90 12.54
CA ARG A 83 -2.65 -21.56 12.62
C ARG A 83 -3.63 -20.56 13.19
N GLN A 84 -3.10 -19.63 13.97
CA GLN A 84 -3.82 -18.46 14.43
C GLN A 84 -3.29 -17.24 13.67
N LEU A 85 -4.18 -16.61 12.89
CA LEU A 85 -3.89 -15.40 12.13
C LEU A 85 -4.57 -14.23 12.82
N GLN A 86 -3.82 -13.18 13.15
CA GLN A 86 -4.35 -11.99 13.82
C GLN A 86 -4.39 -10.83 12.81
N PHE A 87 -5.56 -10.21 12.70
CA PHE A 87 -5.74 -8.99 11.89
C PHE A 87 -5.29 -7.77 12.70
N ILE A 88 -4.53 -6.89 12.08
CA ILE A 88 -4.01 -5.66 12.66
C ILE A 88 -4.48 -4.49 11.79
N ASP A 89 -5.25 -3.55 12.36
CA ASP A 89 -5.67 -2.35 11.64
C ASP A 89 -4.46 -1.42 11.41
N THR A 90 -4.16 -1.14 10.15
CA THR A 90 -2.95 -0.39 9.77
C THR A 90 -3.23 0.65 8.69
N PRO A 91 -4.06 1.67 9.00
CA PRO A 91 -4.33 2.76 8.07
C PRO A 91 -3.07 3.60 7.79
N GLY A 92 -3.08 4.32 6.69
CA GLY A 92 -2.00 5.26 6.32
C GLY A 92 -1.68 5.25 4.83
N HIS A 93 -1.34 4.09 4.27
CA HIS A 93 -1.32 3.86 2.83
C HIS A 93 -2.75 3.93 2.26
N ALA A 94 -3.66 3.20 2.88
CA ALA A 94 -5.10 3.23 2.61
C ALA A 94 -5.89 3.19 3.91
N ASN A 95 -7.11 3.74 3.92
CA ASN A 95 -7.96 3.77 5.12
C ASN A 95 -8.67 2.44 5.42
N HIS A 96 -8.54 1.48 4.53
CA HIS A 96 -9.07 0.11 4.60
C HIS A 96 -7.94 -0.93 4.59
N HIS A 97 -6.78 -0.55 5.12
CA HIS A 97 -5.61 -1.42 5.15
C HIS A 97 -5.49 -2.13 6.50
N GLY A 98 -5.16 -3.44 6.46
CA GLY A 98 -4.81 -4.24 7.62
C GLY A 98 -3.66 -5.19 7.30
N CYS A 99 -2.82 -5.42 8.29
CA CYS A 99 -1.78 -6.44 8.25
C CYS A 99 -2.27 -7.73 8.88
N ILE A 100 -1.64 -8.85 8.57
CA ILE A 100 -1.98 -10.15 9.15
C ILE A 100 -0.75 -10.73 9.84
N PHE A 101 -0.83 -10.94 11.15
CA PHE A 101 0.23 -11.58 11.93
C PHE A 101 -0.06 -13.07 12.10
N ASP A 102 0.87 -13.92 11.71
CA ASP A 102 0.80 -15.36 11.88
C ASP A 102 1.57 -15.77 13.13
N HIS A 103 0.87 -16.13 14.17
CA HIS A 103 1.47 -16.52 15.45
C HIS A 103 2.36 -17.77 15.36
N ALA A 104 2.13 -18.66 14.39
CA ALA A 104 2.91 -19.89 14.25
C ALA A 104 4.31 -19.62 13.66
N SER A 105 4.42 -18.70 12.71
CA SER A 105 5.72 -18.34 12.10
C SER A 105 6.36 -17.09 12.71
N GLY A 106 5.60 -16.24 13.40
CA GLY A 106 6.02 -14.92 13.82
C GLY A 106 6.17 -13.94 12.65
N TYR A 107 5.54 -14.23 11.50
CA TYR A 107 5.61 -13.38 10.32
C TYR A 107 4.44 -12.42 10.24
N LEU A 108 4.70 -11.20 9.77
CA LEU A 108 3.71 -10.18 9.49
C LEU A 108 3.55 -10.00 7.99
N TYR A 109 2.36 -10.27 7.45
CA TYR A 109 1.99 -9.97 6.06
C TYR A 109 1.51 -8.53 6.01
N THR A 110 2.32 -7.66 5.43
CA THR A 110 2.23 -6.21 5.64
C THR A 110 1.46 -5.46 4.56
N GLY A 111 1.03 -6.14 3.51
CA GLY A 111 0.52 -5.39 2.36
C GLY A 111 1.52 -4.32 1.95
N ASP A 112 1.02 -3.09 1.83
CA ASP A 112 1.80 -1.92 1.41
C ASP A 112 2.22 -1.01 2.58
N THR A 113 1.73 -1.29 3.80
CA THR A 113 2.08 -0.45 4.96
C THR A 113 3.56 -0.54 5.33
N PHE A 114 4.26 -1.64 5.02
CA PHE A 114 5.71 -1.70 5.19
C PHE A 114 6.48 -1.33 3.91
N GLY A 115 5.83 -0.62 2.98
CA GLY A 115 6.42 -0.09 1.75
C GLY A 115 6.63 -1.13 0.66
N LEU A 116 7.33 -0.72 -0.39
CA LEU A 116 7.70 -1.53 -1.54
C LEU A 116 9.19 -1.85 -1.48
N GLY A 117 9.58 -3.07 -1.83
CA GLY A 117 10.97 -3.54 -1.74
C GLY A 117 11.46 -4.20 -3.03
N TYR A 118 11.58 -3.45 -4.13
CA TYR A 118 11.98 -3.94 -5.44
C TYR A 118 13.24 -4.81 -5.41
N ARG A 119 13.21 -5.94 -6.13
CA ARG A 119 14.30 -6.92 -6.14
C ARG A 119 15.56 -6.37 -6.76
N GLU A 120 15.42 -5.50 -7.76
CA GLU A 120 16.51 -4.88 -8.50
C GLU A 120 17.45 -4.08 -7.61
N PHE A 121 16.95 -3.56 -6.49
CA PHE A 121 17.75 -2.81 -5.53
C PHE A 121 18.45 -3.69 -4.49
N ARG A 122 18.18 -5.01 -4.46
CA ARG A 122 18.84 -5.95 -3.53
C ARG A 122 20.14 -6.51 -4.05
N GLU A 123 20.47 -6.28 -5.31
CA GLU A 123 21.69 -6.77 -5.91
C GLU A 123 22.94 -6.16 -5.23
N GLY A 124 24.02 -6.95 -5.15
CA GLY A 124 25.25 -6.52 -4.49
C GLY A 124 25.26 -6.63 -2.96
N GLY A 125 24.28 -7.33 -2.35
CA GLY A 125 24.28 -7.65 -0.91
C GLY A 125 23.93 -6.50 0.02
N ARG A 126 23.36 -5.40 -0.49
CA ARG A 126 23.01 -4.21 0.29
C ARG A 126 21.67 -4.31 1.02
N GLY A 127 20.95 -5.42 0.89
CA GLY A 127 19.62 -5.59 1.43
C GLY A 127 18.53 -4.83 0.64
N PRO A 128 17.28 -4.83 1.11
CA PRO A 128 16.18 -4.15 0.41
C PRO A 128 16.29 -2.63 0.53
N LEU A 129 15.91 -1.93 -0.54
CA LEU A 129 15.51 -0.53 -0.47
C LEU A 129 13.99 -0.50 -0.23
N LEU A 130 13.55 0.03 0.90
CA LEU A 130 12.12 0.24 1.17
C LEU A 130 11.74 1.67 0.83
N VAL A 131 10.71 1.81 -0.01
CA VAL A 131 10.13 3.09 -0.38
C VAL A 131 8.66 3.15 0.00
N ALA A 132 8.19 4.34 0.40
CA ALA A 132 6.79 4.57 0.70
C ALA A 132 5.96 4.60 -0.59
N THR A 133 4.73 4.10 -0.51
CA THR A 133 3.73 4.19 -1.56
C THR A 133 2.57 5.07 -1.08
N THR A 134 2.56 6.31 -1.56
CA THR A 134 1.57 7.34 -1.17
C THR A 134 0.40 7.41 -2.16
N THR A 135 0.07 6.29 -2.77
CA THR A 135 -0.95 6.17 -3.81
C THR A 135 -2.31 6.81 -3.47
N PRO A 136 -3.09 7.28 -4.47
CA PRO A 136 -4.45 7.78 -4.24
C PRO A 136 -5.36 6.71 -3.61
N VAL A 137 -6.34 7.07 -2.79
CA VAL A 137 -6.87 8.41 -2.49
C VAL A 137 -6.73 8.75 -1.00
N ALA A 138 -6.26 7.82 -0.18
CA ALA A 138 -6.43 7.85 1.27
C ALA A 138 -5.11 8.00 2.05
N PHE A 139 -4.01 8.35 1.41
CA PHE A 139 -2.73 8.58 2.07
C PHE A 139 -2.88 9.48 3.31
N ASP A 140 -2.42 8.98 4.46
CA ASP A 140 -2.43 9.66 5.75
C ASP A 140 -1.13 9.35 6.51
N PRO A 141 -0.15 10.27 6.52
CA PRO A 141 1.15 10.00 7.12
C PRO A 141 1.09 9.82 8.64
N GLU A 142 0.20 10.52 9.36
CA GLU A 142 0.08 10.41 10.82
C GLU A 142 -0.45 9.03 11.20
N ALA A 143 -1.52 8.59 10.52
CA ALA A 143 -2.04 7.24 10.67
C ALA A 143 -0.99 6.17 10.30
N TRP A 144 -0.17 6.43 9.26
CA TRP A 144 0.86 5.48 8.85
C TRP A 144 1.95 5.30 9.91
N PHE A 145 2.44 6.39 10.52
CA PHE A 145 3.41 6.28 11.61
C PHE A 145 2.85 5.51 12.80
N SER A 146 1.60 5.78 13.21
CA SER A 146 0.92 5.03 14.27
C SER A 146 0.78 3.55 13.92
N SER A 147 0.46 3.23 12.66
CA SER A 147 0.38 1.86 12.16
C SER A 147 1.71 1.13 12.23
N LEU A 148 2.82 1.79 11.88
CA LEU A 148 4.16 1.20 12.02
C LEU A 148 4.48 0.86 13.48
N GLU A 149 4.12 1.72 14.43
CA GLU A 149 4.29 1.44 15.87
C GLU A 149 3.44 0.25 16.30
N HIS A 150 2.18 0.20 15.87
CA HIS A 150 1.26 -0.90 16.17
C HIS A 150 1.76 -2.24 15.61
N MET A 151 2.23 -2.27 14.37
CA MET A 151 2.83 -3.46 13.75
C MET A 151 4.04 -3.97 14.53
N PHE A 152 4.94 -3.08 14.92
CA PHE A 152 6.20 -3.45 15.58
C PHE A 152 6.05 -3.74 17.07
N ALA A 153 4.92 -3.39 17.70
CA ALA A 153 4.57 -3.87 19.04
C ALA A 153 4.45 -5.41 19.11
N LEU A 154 4.17 -6.06 17.97
CA LEU A 154 4.13 -7.52 17.84
C LEU A 154 5.50 -8.18 17.71
N SER A 155 6.57 -7.39 17.57
CA SER A 155 7.94 -7.87 17.37
C SER A 155 8.07 -8.92 16.25
N PRO A 156 7.63 -8.66 15.01
CA PRO A 156 7.63 -9.63 13.94
C PRO A 156 9.05 -10.07 13.60
N GLY A 157 9.27 -11.40 13.47
CA GLY A 157 10.57 -11.94 13.04
C GLY A 157 10.87 -11.70 11.57
N ALA A 158 9.84 -11.52 10.75
CA ALA A 158 9.92 -11.09 9.35
C ALA A 158 8.67 -10.36 8.92
N CYS A 159 8.81 -9.41 8.00
CA CYS A 159 7.72 -8.79 7.25
C CYS A 159 7.66 -9.37 5.84
N CYS A 160 6.46 -9.84 5.45
CA CYS A 160 6.18 -10.33 4.10
C CYS A 160 5.43 -9.23 3.35
N LEU A 161 6.13 -8.54 2.47
CA LEU A 161 5.56 -7.48 1.63
C LEU A 161 4.71 -8.12 0.53
N THR A 162 3.63 -7.48 0.11
CA THR A 162 2.94 -7.88 -1.11
C THR A 162 3.84 -7.62 -2.32
N HIS A 163 4.47 -6.45 -2.36
CA HIS A 163 5.37 -6.09 -3.44
C HIS A 163 6.83 -6.38 -3.06
N TYR A 164 7.28 -7.53 -3.53
CA TYR A 164 8.64 -8.02 -3.74
C TYR A 164 9.33 -8.68 -2.55
N GLY A 165 8.56 -9.34 -1.69
CA GLY A 165 9.09 -10.46 -0.92
C GLY A 165 9.31 -10.20 0.57
N ARG A 166 10.05 -11.11 1.20
CA ARG A 166 10.28 -11.16 2.64
C ARG A 166 11.45 -10.28 3.06
N ILE A 167 11.27 -9.60 4.19
CA ILE A 167 12.26 -8.82 4.91
C ILE A 167 12.50 -9.47 6.26
N ASP A 168 13.66 -10.07 6.45
CA ASP A 168 14.09 -10.58 7.75
C ASP A 168 14.62 -9.45 8.62
N ARG A 169 14.41 -9.53 9.93
CA ARG A 169 14.77 -8.47 10.90
C ARG A 169 14.28 -7.09 10.45
N PRO A 170 12.96 -6.95 10.27
CA PRO A 170 12.36 -5.74 9.68
C PRO A 170 12.62 -4.47 10.48
N GLU A 171 12.94 -4.59 11.78
CA GLU A 171 13.35 -3.47 12.63
C GLU A 171 14.54 -2.69 12.08
N ASN A 172 15.44 -3.34 11.34
CA ASN A 172 16.59 -2.69 10.71
C ASN A 172 16.23 -1.75 9.56
N TYR A 173 15.01 -1.84 9.04
CA TYR A 173 14.53 -1.09 7.87
C TYR A 173 13.42 -0.09 8.20
N LEU A 174 12.96 -0.08 9.46
CA LEU A 174 11.86 0.77 9.89
C LEU A 174 12.17 2.26 9.70
N ASP A 175 13.39 2.68 10.05
CA ASP A 175 13.81 4.08 9.90
C ASP A 175 13.96 4.48 8.43
N MET A 176 14.38 3.58 7.55
CA MET A 176 14.42 3.81 6.11
C MET A 176 13.02 4.12 5.57
N LEU A 177 12.01 3.33 5.93
CA LEU A 177 10.64 3.57 5.52
C LEU A 177 10.09 4.87 6.12
N ARG A 178 10.33 5.12 7.41
CA ARG A 178 9.93 6.39 8.06
C ARG A 178 10.51 7.62 7.34
N GLN A 179 11.78 7.57 6.98
CA GLN A 179 12.44 8.64 6.22
C GLN A 179 11.82 8.80 4.83
N SER A 180 11.48 7.69 4.16
CA SER A 180 10.80 7.75 2.86
C SER A 180 9.43 8.42 2.98
N ILE A 181 8.61 8.07 3.98
CA ILE A 181 7.32 8.72 4.23
C ILE A 181 7.52 10.22 4.50
N GLN A 182 8.46 10.57 5.39
CA GLN A 182 8.74 11.98 5.75
C GLN A 182 9.20 12.79 4.53
N ALA A 183 10.00 12.22 3.64
CA ALA A 183 10.45 12.89 2.43
C ALA A 183 9.30 13.21 1.48
N HIS A 184 8.36 12.27 1.28
CA HIS A 184 7.15 12.50 0.49
C HIS A 184 6.28 13.61 1.12
N VAL A 185 6.09 13.58 2.44
CA VAL A 185 5.36 14.62 3.18
C VAL A 185 6.03 16.00 3.01
N ALA A 186 7.36 16.05 3.11
CA ALA A 186 8.11 17.30 2.94
C ALA A 186 7.94 17.91 1.54
N ILE A 187 7.95 17.08 0.48
CA ILE A 187 7.67 17.51 -0.89
C ILE A 187 6.27 18.13 -0.97
N ALA A 188 5.26 17.46 -0.45
CA ALA A 188 3.89 17.95 -0.49
C ALA A 188 3.74 19.28 0.29
N LEU A 189 4.29 19.38 1.51
CA LEU A 189 4.20 20.59 2.32
C LEU A 189 4.96 21.78 1.68
N ALA A 190 6.06 21.53 0.99
CA ALA A 190 6.75 22.57 0.22
C ALA A 190 5.87 23.14 -0.91
N GLU A 191 5.03 22.29 -1.52
CA GLU A 191 4.07 22.70 -2.54
C GLU A 191 2.79 23.37 -1.97
N GLU A 192 2.45 23.13 -0.69
CA GLU A 192 1.29 23.78 -0.04
C GLU A 192 1.40 25.30 -0.05
N ALA A 193 2.62 25.84 0.12
CA ALA A 193 2.91 27.26 0.14
C ALA A 193 3.03 27.92 -1.26
N ARG A 194 2.97 27.13 -2.34
CA ARG A 194 3.15 27.61 -3.73
C ARG A 194 1.80 27.76 -4.42
N ALA A 195 1.79 28.54 -5.52
CA ALA A 195 0.63 28.68 -6.39
C ALA A 195 0.17 27.30 -6.92
N PRO A 196 -1.16 27.03 -6.99
CA PRO A 196 -1.66 25.73 -7.38
C PRO A 196 -1.42 25.37 -8.85
N GLU A 197 -1.21 26.36 -9.71
CA GLU A 197 -0.95 26.16 -11.12
C GLU A 197 0.34 25.36 -11.33
N GLY A 198 0.27 24.26 -12.10
CA GLY A 198 1.40 23.36 -12.36
C GLY A 198 1.87 22.54 -11.18
N ARG A 199 1.10 22.47 -10.05
CA ARG A 199 1.45 21.71 -8.85
C ARG A 199 1.70 20.24 -9.16
N ASP A 200 0.85 19.60 -9.95
CA ASP A 200 0.98 18.17 -10.25
C ASP A 200 2.29 17.85 -10.97
N ALA A 201 2.68 18.69 -11.92
CA ALA A 201 3.96 18.53 -12.63
C ALA A 201 5.16 18.70 -11.69
N ARG A 202 5.09 19.64 -10.75
CA ARG A 202 6.16 19.86 -9.75
C ARG A 202 6.23 18.71 -8.75
N LEU A 203 5.10 18.25 -8.22
CA LEU A 203 5.04 17.09 -7.33
C LEU A 203 5.66 15.87 -8.02
N ARG A 204 5.27 15.60 -9.27
CA ARG A 204 5.81 14.50 -10.06
C ARG A 204 7.33 14.62 -10.25
N SER A 205 7.83 15.81 -10.55
CA SER A 205 9.27 16.07 -10.70
C SER A 205 10.05 15.86 -9.40
N GLU A 206 9.51 16.29 -8.25
CA GLU A 206 10.18 16.12 -6.96
C GLU A 206 10.13 14.66 -6.48
N VAL A 207 9.02 13.94 -6.72
CA VAL A 207 8.93 12.50 -6.44
C VAL A 207 9.87 11.70 -7.34
N ASP A 208 9.97 12.02 -8.65
CA ASP A 208 10.95 11.41 -9.57
C ASP A 208 12.37 11.58 -9.01
N ARG A 209 12.74 12.80 -8.65
CA ARG A 209 14.06 13.09 -8.06
C ARG A 209 14.30 12.28 -6.79
N LEU A 210 13.34 12.29 -5.86
CA LEU A 210 13.45 11.57 -4.58
C LEU A 210 13.71 10.07 -4.79
N LEU A 211 12.88 9.41 -5.60
CA LEU A 211 12.95 7.97 -5.81
C LEU A 211 14.19 7.58 -6.63
N VAL A 212 14.52 8.36 -7.67
CA VAL A 212 15.70 8.09 -8.50
C VAL A 212 16.99 8.26 -7.69
N ASP A 213 17.11 9.35 -6.94
CA ASP A 213 18.31 9.60 -6.11
C ASP A 213 18.47 8.49 -5.04
N ALA A 214 17.39 8.09 -4.36
CA ALA A 214 17.41 7.00 -3.40
C ALA A 214 17.82 5.66 -4.04
N GLY A 215 17.24 5.31 -5.19
CA GLY A 215 17.56 4.08 -5.90
C GLY A 215 18.99 4.03 -6.40
N VAL A 216 19.50 5.13 -6.97
CA VAL A 216 20.89 5.25 -7.42
C VAL A 216 21.86 5.15 -6.25
N ALA A 217 21.61 5.90 -5.18
CA ALA A 217 22.49 5.89 -3.98
C ALA A 217 22.53 4.50 -3.34
N HIS A 218 21.41 3.78 -3.32
CA HIS A 218 21.32 2.45 -2.72
C HIS A 218 21.96 1.36 -3.60
N SER A 219 21.65 1.33 -4.89
CA SER A 219 22.00 0.21 -5.77
C SER A 219 23.23 0.47 -6.65
N GLY A 220 23.52 1.73 -6.98
CA GLY A 220 24.51 2.10 -7.99
C GLY A 220 24.02 1.90 -9.43
N LEU A 221 22.75 1.54 -9.64
CA LEU A 221 22.15 1.45 -10.98
C LEU A 221 22.13 2.81 -11.68
N PRO A 222 22.19 2.85 -13.01
CA PRO A 222 22.05 4.11 -13.77
C PRO A 222 20.71 4.79 -13.50
N PRO A 223 20.65 6.14 -13.42
CA PRO A 223 19.41 6.87 -13.14
C PRO A 223 18.25 6.52 -14.09
N ALA A 224 18.54 6.29 -15.37
CA ALA A 224 17.53 5.90 -16.35
C ALA A 224 16.88 4.55 -16.00
N ARG A 225 17.67 3.57 -15.52
CA ARG A 225 17.14 2.26 -15.10
C ARG A 225 16.31 2.37 -13.82
N VAL A 226 16.77 3.16 -12.85
CA VAL A 226 16.01 3.41 -11.61
C VAL A 226 14.68 4.07 -11.93
N ARG A 227 14.66 5.07 -12.82
CA ARG A 227 13.43 5.75 -13.27
C ARG A 227 12.47 4.80 -13.98
N GLU A 228 12.97 3.88 -14.78
CA GLU A 228 12.17 2.85 -15.42
C GLU A 228 11.49 1.93 -14.38
N ILE A 229 12.22 1.50 -13.36
CA ILE A 229 11.70 0.64 -12.28
C ILE A 229 10.59 1.38 -11.51
N PHE A 230 10.81 2.63 -11.15
CA PHE A 230 9.85 3.44 -10.38
C PHE A 230 8.83 4.21 -11.22
N ALA A 231 8.71 3.96 -12.53
CA ALA A 231 7.86 4.77 -13.40
C ALA A 231 6.41 4.88 -12.92
N GLY A 232 5.82 3.76 -12.49
CA GLY A 232 4.47 3.72 -11.93
C GLY A 232 4.37 4.41 -10.57
N ASP A 233 5.37 4.17 -9.70
CA ASP A 233 5.38 4.75 -8.35
C ASP A 233 5.54 6.27 -8.37
N ILE A 234 6.35 6.80 -9.27
CA ILE A 234 6.54 8.24 -9.45
C ILE A 234 5.19 8.91 -9.75
N GLU A 235 4.43 8.33 -10.67
CA GLU A 235 3.12 8.86 -11.06
C GLU A 235 2.10 8.74 -9.94
N LEU A 236 1.92 7.53 -9.38
CA LEU A 236 0.92 7.27 -8.35
C LEU A 236 1.23 8.02 -7.05
N ASN A 237 2.50 8.08 -6.63
CA ASN A 237 2.87 8.82 -5.43
C ASN A 237 2.62 10.33 -5.60
N ALA A 238 2.95 10.90 -6.74
CA ALA A 238 2.68 12.33 -7.00
C ALA A 238 1.17 12.63 -6.96
N GLN A 239 0.33 11.79 -7.57
CA GLN A 239 -1.12 11.92 -7.52
C GLN A 239 -1.66 11.80 -6.09
N GLY A 240 -1.16 10.85 -5.30
CA GLY A 240 -1.56 10.69 -3.92
C GLY A 240 -1.21 11.89 -3.06
N LEU A 241 -0.03 12.48 -3.24
CA LEU A 241 0.35 13.73 -2.55
C LEU A 241 -0.54 14.91 -2.95
N ALA A 242 -0.90 15.04 -4.23
CA ALA A 242 -1.81 16.09 -4.70
C ALA A 242 -3.20 15.97 -4.03
N ILE A 243 -3.74 14.75 -3.97
CA ILE A 243 -5.03 14.46 -3.31
C ILE A 243 -4.94 14.73 -1.80
N TRP A 244 -3.87 14.31 -1.16
CA TRP A 244 -3.64 14.58 0.27
C TRP A 244 -3.64 16.08 0.57
N LEU A 245 -2.94 16.90 -0.22
CA LEU A 245 -2.95 18.35 -0.09
C LEU A 245 -4.35 18.95 -0.28
N ALA A 246 -5.12 18.46 -1.26
CA ALA A 246 -6.47 18.93 -1.49
C ALA A 246 -7.42 18.60 -0.31
N ARG A 247 -7.28 17.41 0.29
CA ARG A 247 -8.02 17.01 1.50
C ARG A 247 -7.63 17.88 2.70
N ARG A 248 -6.33 18.11 2.88
CA ARG A 248 -5.77 18.93 3.95
C ARG A 248 -6.26 20.39 3.87
N ALA A 249 -6.34 20.97 2.67
CA ALA A 249 -6.89 22.31 2.47
C ALA A 249 -8.36 22.39 2.87
N LYS A 250 -9.17 21.36 2.51
CA LYS A 250 -10.61 21.31 2.90
C LYS A 250 -10.85 21.16 4.40
N SER A 251 -9.96 20.51 5.12
CA SER A 251 -10.10 20.35 6.58
C SER A 251 -9.73 21.59 7.38
N ARG A 252 -9.11 22.58 6.75
CA ARG A 252 -8.69 23.87 7.37
C ARG A 252 -9.65 25.04 7.03
N SER A 253 -10.54 24.86 6.07
CA SER A 253 -11.59 25.81 5.67
C SER A 253 -12.89 25.54 6.43
#